data_5446c8f157b38bf7f9d94865a6db3b82
#
_entry.id   5446c8f157b38bf7f9d94865a6db3b82
#
_cell.length_a   1.000
_cell.length_b   1.000
_cell.length_c   1.000
_cell.angle_alpha   90.00
_cell.angle_beta   90.00
_cell.angle_gamma   90.00
#
_symmetry.space_group_name_H-M   'P 1'
#
loop_
_entity.id
_entity.type
_entity.pdbx_description
1 polymer ?
#
loop_
_entity_poly.entity_id
_entity_poly.type
_entity_poly.pdbx_seq_one_letter_code
_entity_poly.pdbx_strand_id
1 'polypeptide(L)'
;MQNIIFIAPPAAGKGTQSHLLKEIYGYEHISTGDMLREAVASESALGLEVKNIMDKGDLVSDDLMINLIKDKLTNIKGKPFILDGFPRTLNQALALDKLLNDSLYQVIYLKLDINEAIKRIEGRLTCSCGKTYNVFDDKLQPKQNGICDKCGRKLVKRNDDNVESFKVRYENFLTNTEKLIKYYDDKNKLHIIDVNRNVDDIFKDISKVVTND
;
A
#
# COMPACT_ATOMS: atom_id res chain seq x y z
N MET A 1 8.99 1.52 18.52
CA MET A 1 8.59 2.01 17.19
C MET A 1 7.07 1.99 17.12
N GLN A 2 6.47 3.01 16.53
CA GLN A 2 5.02 3.13 16.35
C GLN A 2 4.58 2.39 15.09
N ASN A 3 3.31 1.97 15.03
CA ASN A 3 2.74 1.38 13.83
C ASN A 3 2.53 2.46 12.76
N ILE A 4 2.59 2.10 11.49
CA ILE A 4 2.45 3.03 10.37
C ILE A 4 1.26 2.65 9.51
N ILE A 5 0.48 3.65 9.12
CA ILE A 5 -0.62 3.51 8.18
C ILE A 5 -0.32 4.37 6.96
N PHE A 6 -0.26 3.78 5.78
CA PHE A 6 -0.08 4.52 4.53
C PHE A 6 -1.42 4.82 3.86
N ILE A 7 -1.70 6.10 3.68
CA ILE A 7 -2.76 6.60 2.78
C ILE A 7 -2.09 7.13 1.53
N ALA A 8 -2.51 6.67 0.36
CA ALA A 8 -1.90 7.14 -0.88
C ALA A 8 -2.71 6.74 -2.12
N PRO A 9 -2.62 7.51 -3.21
CA PRO A 9 -3.18 7.09 -4.49
C PRO A 9 -2.49 5.83 -5.04
N PRO A 10 -3.07 5.18 -6.06
CA PRO A 10 -2.38 4.12 -6.78
C PRO A 10 -1.01 4.60 -7.30
N ALA A 11 -0.03 3.71 -7.31
CA ALA A 11 1.35 3.94 -7.77
C ALA A 11 2.20 4.93 -6.95
N ALA A 12 1.76 5.41 -5.77
CA ALA A 12 2.51 6.34 -4.92
C ALA A 12 3.78 5.74 -4.26
N GLY A 13 4.10 4.48 -4.50
CA GLY A 13 5.30 3.84 -3.96
C GLY A 13 5.16 3.25 -2.55
N LYS A 14 3.92 3.10 -2.03
CA LYS A 14 3.67 2.48 -0.72
C LYS A 14 4.46 1.19 -0.50
N GLY A 15 4.32 0.23 -1.42
CA GLY A 15 4.97 -1.07 -1.30
C GLY A 15 6.50 -0.97 -1.30
N THR A 16 7.10 -0.05 -2.07
CA THR A 16 8.55 0.20 -2.08
C THR A 16 9.01 0.72 -0.73
N GLN A 17 8.33 1.72 -0.17
CA GLN A 17 8.66 2.30 1.13
C GLN A 17 8.42 1.31 2.27
N SER A 18 7.32 0.54 2.22
CA SER A 18 7.06 -0.53 3.19
C SER A 18 8.14 -1.60 3.18
N HIS A 19 8.66 -1.94 2.00
CA HIS A 19 9.75 -2.91 1.88
C HIS A 19 11.05 -2.40 2.52
N LEU A 20 11.41 -1.13 2.29
CA LEU A 20 12.56 -0.50 2.92
C LEU A 20 12.41 -0.43 4.45
N LEU A 21 11.24 -0.05 4.94
CA LEU A 21 10.95 -0.02 6.39
C LEU A 21 11.05 -1.43 7.00
N LYS A 22 10.57 -2.46 6.30
CA LYS A 22 10.71 -3.85 6.72
C LYS A 22 12.18 -4.27 6.79
N GLU A 23 12.98 -3.98 5.77
CA GLU A 23 14.40 -4.37 5.71
C GLU A 23 15.27 -3.63 6.73
N ILE A 24 15.04 -2.34 6.95
CA ILE A 24 15.89 -1.50 7.79
C ILE A 24 15.44 -1.49 9.25
N TYR A 25 14.13 -1.42 9.50
CA TYR A 25 13.58 -1.27 10.86
C TYR A 25 12.82 -2.50 11.37
N GLY A 26 12.70 -3.56 10.57
CA GLY A 26 12.07 -4.82 11.01
C GLY A 26 10.54 -4.79 11.11
N TYR A 27 9.87 -3.85 10.45
CA TYR A 27 8.41 -3.79 10.41
C TYR A 27 7.79 -5.02 9.75
N GLU A 28 6.62 -5.44 10.25
CA GLU A 28 5.79 -6.37 9.52
C GLU A 28 4.95 -5.60 8.47
N HIS A 29 5.10 -5.94 7.19
CA HIS A 29 4.35 -5.30 6.10
C HIS A 29 3.04 -6.05 5.84
N ILE A 30 1.92 -5.39 6.06
CA ILE A 30 0.57 -5.89 5.82
C ILE A 30 0.00 -5.15 4.61
N SER A 31 0.09 -5.77 3.45
CA SER A 31 -0.45 -5.25 2.18
C SER A 31 -1.80 -5.89 1.88
N THR A 32 -2.88 -5.11 1.95
CA THR A 32 -4.22 -5.62 1.61
C THR A 32 -4.32 -6.02 0.15
N GLY A 33 -3.63 -5.33 -0.74
CA GLY A 33 -3.57 -5.70 -2.15
C GLY A 33 -2.91 -7.06 -2.37
N ASP A 34 -1.86 -7.40 -1.61
CA ASP A 34 -1.20 -8.71 -1.72
C ASP A 34 -2.08 -9.80 -1.10
N MET A 35 -2.71 -9.55 0.05
CA MET A 35 -3.65 -10.48 0.68
C MET A 35 -4.80 -10.84 -0.27
N LEU A 36 -5.39 -9.85 -0.96
CA LEU A 36 -6.46 -10.09 -1.93
C LEU A 36 -5.94 -10.85 -3.16
N ARG A 37 -4.75 -10.55 -3.66
CA ARG A 37 -4.12 -11.31 -4.76
C ARG A 37 -3.83 -12.77 -4.38
N GLU A 38 -3.40 -13.02 -3.15
CA GLU A 38 -3.24 -14.38 -2.61
C GLU A 38 -4.58 -15.11 -2.56
N ALA A 39 -5.65 -14.44 -2.11
CA ALA A 39 -7.00 -15.02 -2.13
C ALA A 39 -7.46 -15.35 -3.55
N VAL A 40 -7.22 -14.47 -4.52
CA VAL A 40 -7.50 -14.74 -5.95
C VAL A 40 -6.73 -15.96 -6.45
N ALA A 41 -5.44 -16.07 -6.10
CA ALA A 41 -4.59 -17.18 -6.52
C ALA A 41 -4.98 -18.53 -5.90
N SER A 42 -5.77 -18.54 -4.82
CA SER A 42 -6.29 -19.77 -4.21
C SER A 42 -7.48 -20.38 -4.99
N GLU A 43 -8.00 -19.67 -6.00
CA GLU A 43 -9.15 -20.10 -6.85
C GLU A 43 -10.41 -20.48 -6.05
N SER A 44 -10.51 -20.02 -4.79
CA SER A 44 -11.70 -20.20 -3.97
C SER A 44 -12.89 -19.37 -4.49
N ALA A 45 -14.12 -19.70 -4.11
CA ALA A 45 -15.31 -18.92 -4.47
C ALA A 45 -15.15 -17.42 -4.08
N LEU A 46 -14.61 -17.15 -2.89
CA LEU A 46 -14.27 -15.81 -2.44
C LEU A 46 -13.19 -15.17 -3.33
N GLY A 47 -12.16 -15.93 -3.71
CA GLY A 47 -11.08 -15.45 -4.59
C GLY A 47 -11.59 -15.05 -5.98
N LEU A 48 -12.56 -15.77 -6.54
CA LEU A 48 -13.17 -15.40 -7.83
C LEU A 48 -14.03 -14.14 -7.74
N GLU A 49 -14.78 -13.95 -6.65
CA GLU A 49 -15.54 -12.73 -6.39
C GLU A 49 -14.60 -11.52 -6.25
N VAL A 50 -13.57 -11.63 -5.42
CA VAL A 50 -12.55 -10.60 -5.21
C VAL A 50 -11.83 -10.25 -6.50
N LYS A 51 -11.54 -11.24 -7.35
CA LYS A 51 -10.90 -11.03 -8.65
C LYS A 51 -11.72 -10.09 -9.54
N ASN A 52 -13.02 -10.34 -9.67
CA ASN A 52 -13.92 -9.52 -10.50
C ASN A 52 -13.97 -8.06 -10.02
N ILE A 53 -13.94 -7.83 -8.70
CA ILE A 53 -13.91 -6.49 -8.09
C ILE A 53 -12.56 -5.80 -8.38
N MET A 54 -11.45 -6.51 -8.16
CA MET A 54 -10.11 -5.96 -8.35
C MET A 54 -9.79 -5.62 -9.82
N ASP A 55 -10.21 -6.47 -10.75
CA ASP A 55 -9.98 -6.27 -12.19
C ASP A 55 -10.69 -4.99 -12.70
N LYS A 56 -11.83 -4.61 -12.10
CA LYS A 56 -12.53 -3.35 -12.36
C LYS A 56 -11.92 -2.15 -11.64
N GLY A 57 -11.06 -2.36 -10.65
CA GLY A 57 -10.48 -1.31 -9.80
C GLY A 57 -11.37 -0.88 -8.64
N ASP A 58 -12.44 -1.59 -8.37
CA ASP A 58 -13.39 -1.32 -7.29
C ASP A 58 -12.83 -1.71 -5.92
N LEU A 59 -13.50 -1.22 -4.86
CA LEU A 59 -13.18 -1.57 -3.48
C LEU A 59 -13.95 -2.82 -3.06
N VAL A 60 -13.24 -3.73 -2.43
CA VAL A 60 -13.86 -4.86 -1.70
C VAL A 60 -14.62 -4.32 -0.49
N SER A 61 -15.68 -4.99 -0.07
CA SER A 61 -16.55 -4.54 1.03
C SER A 61 -15.76 -4.26 2.31
N ASP A 62 -16.20 -3.22 3.06
CA ASP A 62 -15.56 -2.83 4.31
C ASP A 62 -15.51 -3.98 5.32
N ASP A 63 -16.60 -4.76 5.44
CA ASP A 63 -16.69 -5.89 6.39
C ASP A 63 -15.67 -6.98 6.11
N LEU A 64 -15.49 -7.35 4.82
CA LEU A 64 -14.48 -8.32 4.44
C LEU A 64 -13.08 -7.81 4.76
N MET A 65 -12.79 -6.56 4.42
CA MET A 65 -11.48 -5.95 4.66
C MET A 65 -11.15 -5.83 6.16
N ILE A 66 -12.14 -5.42 6.97
CA ILE A 66 -11.98 -5.30 8.43
C ILE A 66 -11.69 -6.67 9.05
N ASN A 67 -12.40 -7.71 8.63
CA ASN A 67 -12.17 -9.08 9.13
C ASN A 67 -10.78 -9.60 8.75
N LEU A 68 -10.36 -9.41 7.49
CA LEU A 68 -9.01 -9.80 7.04
C LEU A 68 -7.91 -9.11 7.85
N ILE A 69 -8.06 -7.81 8.12
CA ILE A 69 -7.08 -7.04 8.91
C ILE A 69 -7.09 -7.50 10.37
N LYS A 70 -8.26 -7.71 10.96
CA LYS A 70 -8.38 -8.22 12.35
C LYS A 70 -7.63 -9.54 12.52
N ASP A 71 -7.86 -10.51 11.63
CA ASP A 71 -7.19 -11.81 11.66
C ASP A 71 -5.67 -11.66 11.49
N LYS A 72 -5.23 -10.78 10.58
CA LYS A 72 -3.80 -10.54 10.36
C LYS A 72 -3.14 -9.89 11.59
N LEU A 73 -3.75 -8.88 12.19
CA LEU A 73 -3.23 -8.19 13.37
C LEU A 73 -3.11 -9.13 14.58
N THR A 74 -4.05 -10.04 14.76
CA THR A 74 -4.01 -11.06 15.84
C THR A 74 -2.78 -11.96 15.71
N ASN A 75 -2.29 -12.21 14.50
CA ASN A 75 -1.20 -13.13 14.23
C ASN A 75 0.20 -12.51 14.30
N ILE A 76 0.36 -11.18 14.28
CA ILE A 76 1.68 -10.52 14.28
C ILE A 76 2.36 -10.38 15.65
N LYS A 77 1.69 -10.80 16.73
CA LYS A 77 2.26 -10.91 18.08
C LYS A 77 3.00 -9.66 18.59
N GLY A 78 2.41 -8.48 18.41
CA GLY A 78 2.94 -7.22 18.94
C GLY A 78 4.17 -6.64 18.23
N LYS A 79 4.56 -7.16 17.09
CA LYS A 79 5.58 -6.52 16.24
C LYS A 79 5.06 -5.21 15.66
N PRO A 80 5.91 -4.19 15.47
CA PRO A 80 5.51 -2.99 14.77
C PRO A 80 5.16 -3.34 13.32
N PHE A 81 4.09 -2.75 12.79
CA PHE A 81 3.57 -3.06 11.47
C PHE A 81 3.29 -1.83 10.63
N ILE A 82 3.22 -2.06 9.33
CA ILE A 82 2.79 -1.11 8.33
C ILE A 82 1.52 -1.63 7.68
N LEU A 83 0.45 -0.83 7.68
CA LEU A 83 -0.75 -1.09 6.89
C LEU A 83 -0.63 -0.38 5.54
N ASP A 84 -0.60 -1.16 4.46
CA ASP A 84 -0.58 -0.69 3.07
C ASP A 84 -1.90 -1.03 2.38
N GLY A 85 -2.66 0.01 2.04
CA GLY A 85 -3.95 -0.11 1.37
C GLY A 85 -5.16 -0.30 2.29
N PHE A 86 -5.00 -0.10 3.59
CA PHE A 86 -6.06 -0.04 4.60
C PHE A 86 -5.68 0.98 5.68
N PRO A 87 -6.62 1.85 6.16
CA PRO A 87 -7.99 1.99 5.68
C PRO A 87 -8.08 2.75 4.35
N ARG A 88 -9.18 2.52 3.60
CA ARG A 88 -9.54 3.27 2.40
C ARG A 88 -10.83 4.05 2.55
N THR A 89 -11.65 3.74 3.55
CA THR A 89 -12.88 4.43 3.87
C THR A 89 -12.90 4.89 5.32
N LEU A 90 -13.74 5.87 5.65
CA LEU A 90 -13.89 6.31 7.03
C LEU A 90 -14.40 5.19 7.95
N ASN A 91 -15.31 4.33 7.46
CA ASN A 91 -15.79 3.19 8.23
C ASN A 91 -14.67 2.22 8.60
N GLN A 92 -13.76 1.95 7.65
CA GLN A 92 -12.56 1.15 7.91
C GLN A 92 -11.65 1.81 8.94
N ALA A 93 -11.46 3.14 8.88
CA ALA A 93 -10.64 3.88 9.85
C ALA A 93 -11.22 3.81 11.27
N LEU A 94 -12.53 3.99 11.41
CA LEU A 94 -13.21 3.87 12.69
C LEU A 94 -13.13 2.44 13.27
N ALA A 95 -13.23 1.42 12.42
CA ALA A 95 -13.07 0.03 12.83
C ALA A 95 -11.62 -0.27 13.23
N LEU A 96 -10.65 0.25 12.49
CA LEU A 96 -9.21 0.08 12.80
C LEU A 96 -8.86 0.68 14.16
N ASP A 97 -9.35 1.88 14.48
CA ASP A 97 -9.11 2.50 15.78
C ASP A 97 -9.60 1.62 16.94
N LYS A 98 -10.79 1.01 16.79
CA LYS A 98 -11.30 0.05 17.78
C LYS A 98 -10.43 -1.20 17.88
N LEU A 99 -9.88 -1.69 16.77
CA LEU A 99 -9.00 -2.86 16.75
C LEU A 99 -7.64 -2.57 17.38
N LEU A 100 -7.11 -1.36 17.18
CA LEU A 100 -5.80 -0.96 17.69
C LEU A 100 -5.82 -0.57 19.18
N ASN A 101 -6.97 -0.21 19.73
CA ASN A 101 -7.20 0.06 21.15
C ASN A 101 -5.99 0.73 21.83
N ASP A 102 -5.85 2.03 21.70
CA ASP A 102 -4.75 2.87 22.23
C ASP A 102 -3.32 2.54 21.76
N SER A 103 -3.16 1.60 20.83
CA SER A 103 -1.84 1.36 20.23
C SER A 103 -1.34 2.60 19.53
N LEU A 104 -0.07 2.96 19.73
CA LEU A 104 0.55 4.10 19.08
C LEU A 104 0.72 3.82 17.57
N TYR A 105 0.21 4.71 16.74
CA TYR A 105 0.41 4.68 15.30
C TYR A 105 0.46 6.08 14.70
N GLN A 106 1.15 6.20 13.56
CA GLN A 106 1.19 7.40 12.72
C GLN A 106 0.61 7.11 11.35
N VAL A 107 0.03 8.10 10.74
CA VAL A 107 -0.56 8.02 9.40
C VAL A 107 0.27 8.86 8.45
N ILE A 108 0.78 8.27 7.41
CA ILE A 108 1.57 8.94 6.39
C ILE A 108 0.78 9.00 5.09
N TYR A 109 0.38 10.21 4.70
CA TYR A 109 -0.22 10.46 3.41
C TYR A 109 0.85 10.75 2.37
N LEU A 110 1.03 9.83 1.42
CA LEU A 110 1.95 9.98 0.29
C LEU A 110 1.23 10.75 -0.83
N LYS A 111 1.54 12.05 -0.96
CA LYS A 111 0.93 12.93 -1.95
C LYS A 111 1.64 12.78 -3.29
N LEU A 112 0.93 12.32 -4.32
CA LEU A 112 1.46 12.09 -5.68
C LEU A 112 0.60 12.81 -6.72
N ASP A 113 1.27 13.43 -7.71
CA ASP A 113 0.61 13.98 -8.89
C ASP A 113 0.04 12.86 -9.79
N ILE A 114 -1.12 13.12 -10.41
CA ILE A 114 -1.80 12.11 -11.24
C ILE A 114 -0.98 11.71 -12.47
N ASN A 115 -0.28 12.65 -13.10
CA ASN A 115 0.50 12.35 -14.31
C ASN A 115 1.70 11.46 -13.96
N GLU A 116 2.35 11.75 -12.81
CA GLU A 116 3.42 10.91 -12.30
C GLU A 116 2.89 9.52 -11.87
N ALA A 117 1.69 9.45 -11.31
CA ALA A 117 1.06 8.17 -10.96
C ALA A 117 0.80 7.30 -12.20
N ILE A 118 0.30 7.89 -13.30
CA ILE A 118 0.08 7.19 -14.57
C ILE A 118 1.40 6.65 -15.11
N LYS A 119 2.43 7.49 -15.21
CA LYS A 119 3.77 7.09 -15.63
C LYS A 119 4.31 5.91 -14.82
N ARG A 120 4.16 5.98 -13.48
CA ARG A 120 4.63 4.90 -12.60
C ARG A 120 3.87 3.60 -12.80
N ILE A 121 2.56 3.64 -13.07
CA ILE A 121 1.77 2.42 -13.26
C ILE A 121 2.10 1.75 -14.61
N GLU A 122 2.35 2.53 -15.64
CA GLU A 122 2.75 2.02 -16.96
C GLU A 122 4.10 1.29 -16.92
N GLY A 123 5.05 1.82 -16.14
CA GLY A 123 6.39 1.25 -15.99
C GLY A 123 6.50 0.15 -14.93
N ARG A 124 5.45 -0.13 -14.15
CA ARG A 124 5.52 -1.04 -13.01
C ARG A 124 5.65 -2.51 -13.42
N LEU A 125 6.62 -3.17 -12.79
CA LEU A 125 6.78 -4.62 -12.81
C LEU A 125 6.83 -5.16 -11.38
N THR A 126 6.29 -6.34 -11.16
CA THR A 126 6.25 -6.98 -9.84
C THR A 126 6.78 -8.40 -9.88
N CYS A 127 7.39 -8.82 -8.79
CA CYS A 127 7.79 -10.19 -8.56
C CYS A 127 6.85 -10.85 -7.55
N SER A 128 6.64 -12.16 -7.67
CA SER A 128 5.91 -12.96 -6.67
C SER A 128 6.54 -12.97 -5.27
N CYS A 129 7.78 -12.47 -5.10
CA CYS A 129 8.39 -12.25 -3.78
C CYS A 129 8.00 -10.91 -3.12
N GLY A 130 7.12 -10.12 -3.74
CA GLY A 130 6.67 -8.81 -3.28
C GLY A 130 7.51 -7.63 -3.76
N LYS A 131 8.74 -7.85 -4.29
CA LYS A 131 9.58 -6.75 -4.80
C LYS A 131 8.98 -6.12 -6.05
N THR A 132 8.95 -4.78 -6.07
CA THR A 132 8.42 -3.97 -7.18
C THR A 132 9.55 -3.24 -7.88
N TYR A 133 9.43 -3.10 -9.20
CA TYR A 133 10.35 -2.42 -10.11
C TYR A 133 9.59 -1.40 -10.97
N ASN A 134 10.33 -0.47 -11.58
CA ASN A 134 9.79 0.47 -12.55
C ASN A 134 10.78 0.67 -13.69
N VAL A 135 10.35 0.49 -14.92
CA VAL A 135 11.22 0.62 -16.10
C VAL A 135 11.56 2.07 -16.45
N PHE A 136 10.84 3.04 -15.89
CA PHE A 136 11.05 4.46 -16.11
C PHE A 136 11.82 5.17 -14.98
N ASP A 137 12.24 4.41 -13.96
CA ASP A 137 13.02 4.93 -12.83
C ASP A 137 14.32 4.16 -12.72
N ASP A 138 15.45 4.81 -13.01
CA ASP A 138 16.78 4.19 -13.06
C ASP A 138 17.16 3.46 -11.76
N LYS A 139 16.67 3.93 -10.61
CA LYS A 139 16.92 3.31 -9.30
C LYS A 139 16.04 2.08 -9.03
N LEU A 140 14.95 1.95 -9.77
CA LEU A 140 13.99 0.86 -9.62
C LEU A 140 13.99 -0.11 -10.80
N GLN A 141 14.90 0.05 -11.76
CA GLN A 141 15.08 -0.92 -12.84
C GLN A 141 15.71 -2.22 -12.31
N PRO A 142 15.31 -3.39 -12.85
CA PRO A 142 16.01 -4.64 -12.56
C PRO A 142 17.37 -4.67 -13.25
N LYS A 143 18.39 -5.21 -12.59
CA LYS A 143 19.75 -5.37 -13.17
C LYS A 143 19.74 -6.19 -14.45
N GLN A 144 18.87 -7.19 -14.51
CA GLN A 144 18.61 -7.99 -15.70
C GLN A 144 17.15 -7.82 -16.11
N ASN A 145 16.90 -7.42 -17.35
CA ASN A 145 15.55 -7.17 -17.84
C ASN A 145 14.62 -8.38 -17.62
N GLY A 146 13.47 -8.14 -16.99
CA GLY A 146 12.45 -9.15 -16.72
C GLY A 146 12.76 -10.12 -15.57
N ILE A 147 13.88 -9.97 -14.85
CA ILE A 147 14.30 -10.86 -13.76
C ILE A 147 14.39 -10.09 -12.44
N CYS A 148 13.89 -10.68 -11.39
CA CYS A 148 13.94 -10.11 -10.04
C CYS A 148 15.34 -10.24 -9.43
N ASP A 149 15.97 -9.11 -9.06
CA ASP A 149 17.31 -9.09 -8.43
C ASP A 149 17.35 -9.78 -7.06
N LYS A 150 16.18 -9.92 -6.38
CA LYS A 150 16.11 -10.52 -5.04
C LYS A 150 16.04 -12.05 -5.08
N CYS A 151 15.30 -12.62 -6.02
CA CYS A 151 14.99 -14.05 -6.00
C CYS A 151 15.12 -14.75 -7.35
N GLY A 152 15.58 -14.08 -8.41
CA GLY A 152 15.79 -14.65 -9.73
C GLY A 152 14.51 -15.00 -10.52
N ARG A 153 13.32 -14.80 -9.95
CA ARG A 153 12.05 -15.11 -10.64
C ARG A 153 11.70 -14.05 -11.68
N LYS A 154 10.87 -14.44 -12.65
CA LYS A 154 10.38 -13.55 -13.70
C LYS A 154 9.52 -12.41 -13.12
N LEU A 155 9.72 -11.21 -13.64
CA LEU A 155 8.90 -10.04 -13.36
C LEU A 155 7.67 -10.05 -14.27
N VAL A 156 6.53 -9.62 -13.72
CA VAL A 156 5.27 -9.56 -14.43
C VAL A 156 4.59 -8.21 -14.22
N LYS A 157 3.83 -7.75 -15.20
CA LYS A 157 2.89 -6.64 -15.04
C LYS A 157 1.64 -7.17 -14.33
N ARG A 158 1.07 -6.40 -13.42
CA ARG A 158 -0.19 -6.77 -12.75
C ARG A 158 -1.35 -6.65 -13.73
N ASN A 159 -2.38 -7.48 -13.60
CA ASN A 159 -3.58 -7.41 -14.45
C ASN A 159 -4.36 -6.10 -14.24
N ASP A 160 -4.32 -5.56 -13.00
CA ASP A 160 -4.94 -4.30 -12.61
C ASP A 160 -4.09 -3.05 -12.94
N ASP A 161 -2.94 -3.21 -13.61
CA ASP A 161 -2.07 -2.11 -14.06
C ASP A 161 -2.40 -1.72 -15.51
N ASN A 162 -3.62 -1.25 -15.71
CA ASN A 162 -4.10 -0.64 -16.96
C ASN A 162 -4.76 0.71 -16.65
N VAL A 163 -4.88 1.56 -17.69
CA VAL A 163 -5.37 2.94 -17.54
C VAL A 163 -6.82 3.01 -17.06
N GLU A 164 -7.67 2.07 -17.46
CA GLU A 164 -9.09 2.04 -17.07
C GLU A 164 -9.24 1.72 -15.60
N SER A 165 -8.64 0.62 -15.14
CA SER A 165 -8.61 0.24 -13.73
C SER A 165 -7.91 1.30 -12.87
N PHE A 166 -6.85 1.96 -13.39
CA PHE A 166 -6.20 3.05 -12.69
C PHE A 166 -7.16 4.22 -12.45
N LYS A 167 -7.93 4.66 -13.46
CA LYS A 167 -8.89 5.77 -13.32
C LYS A 167 -9.92 5.47 -12.23
N VAL A 168 -10.53 4.29 -12.26
CA VAL A 168 -11.51 3.88 -11.24
C VAL A 168 -10.88 3.89 -9.83
N ARG A 169 -9.68 3.33 -9.69
CA ARG A 169 -8.95 3.32 -8.41
C ARG A 169 -8.59 4.72 -7.92
N TYR A 170 -8.25 5.62 -8.83
CA TYR A 170 -7.92 7.01 -8.50
C TYR A 170 -9.16 7.80 -8.09
N GLU A 171 -10.29 7.61 -8.77
CA GLU A 171 -11.58 8.21 -8.41
C GLU A 171 -12.05 7.71 -7.04
N ASN A 172 -11.98 6.41 -6.79
CA ASN A 172 -12.26 5.81 -5.49
C ASN A 172 -11.38 6.39 -4.38
N PHE A 173 -10.09 6.61 -4.70
CA PHE A 173 -9.17 7.26 -3.78
C PHE A 173 -9.60 8.71 -3.48
N LEU A 174 -9.86 9.54 -4.47
CA LEU A 174 -10.27 10.93 -4.29
C LEU A 174 -11.55 11.04 -3.45
N THR A 175 -12.56 10.23 -3.77
CA THR A 175 -13.87 10.25 -3.10
C THR A 175 -13.76 9.96 -1.60
N ASN A 176 -12.85 9.10 -1.19
CA ASN A 176 -12.73 8.67 0.20
C ASN A 176 -11.61 9.38 0.98
N THR A 177 -10.59 9.89 0.27
CA THR A 177 -9.36 10.36 0.92
C THR A 177 -9.54 11.63 1.73
N GLU A 178 -10.36 12.59 1.26
CA GLU A 178 -10.60 13.82 1.99
C GLU A 178 -11.11 13.56 3.41
N LYS A 179 -12.07 12.64 3.54
CA LYS A 179 -12.64 12.26 4.85
C LYS A 179 -11.61 11.56 5.74
N LEU A 180 -10.74 10.74 5.15
CA LEU A 180 -9.66 10.06 5.88
C LEU A 180 -8.60 11.06 6.35
N ILE A 181 -8.15 11.96 5.47
CA ILE A 181 -7.18 13.00 5.81
C ILE A 181 -7.69 13.84 6.96
N LYS A 182 -8.92 14.38 6.84
CA LYS A 182 -9.54 15.15 7.91
C LYS A 182 -9.62 14.38 9.22
N TYR A 183 -10.06 13.12 9.18
CA TYR A 183 -10.20 12.28 10.37
C TYR A 183 -8.88 12.09 11.13
N TYR A 184 -7.77 11.85 10.42
CA TYR A 184 -6.47 11.66 11.04
C TYR A 184 -5.75 12.96 11.38
N ASP A 185 -6.03 14.04 10.66
CA ASP A 185 -5.54 15.39 10.99
C ASP A 185 -6.17 15.89 12.30
N ASP A 186 -7.49 15.77 12.45
CA ASP A 186 -8.23 16.10 13.68
C ASP A 186 -7.70 15.32 14.91
N LYS A 187 -7.03 14.17 14.69
CA LYS A 187 -6.38 13.35 15.73
C LYS A 187 -4.89 13.65 15.92
N ASN A 188 -4.31 14.60 15.22
CA ASN A 188 -2.88 14.92 15.23
C ASN A 188 -1.99 13.70 14.92
N LYS A 189 -2.43 12.83 14.01
CA LYS A 189 -1.70 11.61 13.59
C LYS A 189 -1.23 11.65 12.15
N LEU A 190 -1.56 12.70 11.39
CA LEU A 190 -1.32 12.79 9.96
C LEU A 190 0.03 13.47 9.64
N HIS A 191 0.82 12.82 8.80
CA HIS A 191 2.02 13.39 8.16
C HIS A 191 1.85 13.36 6.65
N ILE A 192 2.02 14.50 5.98
CA ILE A 192 1.91 14.60 4.52
C ILE A 192 3.31 14.63 3.92
N ILE A 193 3.61 13.69 3.05
CA ILE A 193 4.91 13.58 2.35
C ILE A 193 4.67 13.65 0.85
N ASP A 194 5.31 14.62 0.19
CA ASP A 194 5.36 14.70 -1.27
C ASP A 194 6.25 13.59 -1.83
N VAL A 195 5.70 12.79 -2.74
CA VAL A 195 6.39 11.65 -3.35
C VAL A 195 6.65 11.81 -4.85
N ASN A 196 6.58 13.03 -5.37
CA ASN A 196 7.02 13.37 -6.74
C ASN A 196 8.56 13.50 -6.81
N ARG A 197 9.27 12.66 -6.07
CA ARG A 197 10.72 12.66 -5.86
C ARG A 197 11.29 11.25 -5.97
N ASN A 198 12.60 11.13 -5.86
CA ASN A 198 13.25 9.81 -5.84
C ASN A 198 12.98 9.04 -4.53
N VAL A 199 13.13 7.73 -4.60
CA VAL A 199 12.79 6.77 -3.53
C VAL A 199 13.56 7.06 -2.23
N ASP A 200 14.85 7.43 -2.32
CA ASP A 200 15.71 7.61 -1.16
C ASP A 200 15.34 8.86 -0.35
N ASP A 201 14.99 9.96 -1.03
CA ASP A 201 14.58 11.19 -0.35
C ASP A 201 13.21 11.04 0.32
N ILE A 202 12.30 10.31 -0.33
CA ILE A 202 11.02 9.94 0.28
C ILE A 202 11.26 9.08 1.53
N PHE A 203 12.16 8.09 1.43
CA PHE A 203 12.47 7.21 2.56
C PHE A 203 13.07 7.97 3.75
N LYS A 204 13.93 8.96 3.51
CA LYS A 204 14.48 9.82 4.57
C LYS A 204 13.39 10.55 5.34
N ASP A 205 12.40 11.14 4.64
CA ASP A 205 11.32 11.84 5.31
C ASP A 205 10.37 10.88 6.06
N ILE A 206 10.09 9.71 5.49
CA ILE A 206 9.34 8.66 6.20
C ILE A 206 10.09 8.20 7.46
N SER A 207 11.42 8.04 7.36
CA SER A 207 12.24 7.61 8.50
C SER A 207 12.16 8.59 9.66
N LYS A 208 12.16 9.91 9.43
CA LYS A 208 11.98 10.91 10.49
C LYS A 208 10.67 10.72 11.25
N VAL A 209 9.58 10.43 10.53
CA VAL A 209 8.27 10.15 11.18
C VAL A 209 8.34 8.87 12.01
N VAL A 210 9.06 7.86 11.54
CA VAL A 210 9.17 6.55 12.20
C VAL A 210 10.07 6.60 13.45
N THR A 211 11.14 7.40 13.42
CA THR A 211 12.10 7.54 14.53
C THR A 211 11.74 8.64 15.52
N ASN A 212 10.73 9.48 15.20
CA ASN A 212 10.36 10.69 15.93
C ASN A 212 11.51 11.72 16.02
N ASP A 213 12.32 11.84 14.94
CA ASP A 213 13.38 12.83 14.78
C ASP A 213 12.89 14.11 14.13
#